data_9f34c78fa42a3ccb3ad553f0972c5186
#
_entry.id   9f34c78fa42a3ccb3ad553f0972c5186
#
_cell.length_a   1.000
_cell.length_b   1.000
_cell.length_c   1.000
_cell.angle_alpha   90.00
_cell.angle_beta   90.00
_cell.angle_gamma   90.00
#
_symmetry.space_group_name_H-M   'P 1'
#
loop_
_entity.id
_entity.type
_entity.pdbx_description
1 polymer ?
#
loop_
_entity_poly.entity_id
_entity_poly.type
_entity_poly.pdbx_seq_one_letter_code
_entity_poly.pdbx_strand_id
1 'polypeptide(L)'
;GDNSKNPGTEFITGTVSIATDEGCLNVVSIHYTYVTATTKTGGANATYNTLNAILNGAKSVTVDGKENAVKVRADSAVALNEFYSNRDGTEQLVSARRNEGGFIHIITDPLREDERDRATFETDMVITGTREVEANPERELPAKLVVKGYIFDFRKALLPIEFSVINP
;
A
#
# COMPACT_ATOMS: atom_id res chain seq x y z
N GLY A 1 -11.85 20.03 8.30
CA GLY A 1 -10.91 21.00 8.85
C GLY A 1 -11.19 22.39 8.30
N ASP A 2 -10.89 23.41 9.09
CA ASP A 2 -11.19 24.81 8.77
C ASP A 2 -10.47 25.37 7.52
N ASN A 3 -9.47 24.64 7.03
CA ASN A 3 -8.68 25.00 5.83
C ASN A 3 -9.10 24.25 4.57
N SER A 4 -10.18 23.49 4.59
CA SER A 4 -10.65 22.78 3.41
C SER A 4 -11.48 23.71 2.51
N LYS A 5 -11.47 23.44 1.17
CA LYS A 5 -12.37 24.12 0.23
C LYS A 5 -13.85 23.90 0.57
N ASN A 6 -14.16 22.88 1.37
CA ASN A 6 -15.50 22.55 1.86
C ASN A 6 -15.42 22.37 3.39
N PRO A 7 -15.53 23.45 4.18
CA PRO A 7 -15.56 23.39 5.64
C PRO A 7 -16.66 22.45 6.14
N GLY A 8 -16.37 21.67 7.17
CA GLY A 8 -17.32 20.70 7.74
C GLY A 8 -17.38 19.35 7.02
N THR A 9 -16.58 19.11 5.98
CA THR A 9 -16.49 17.80 5.34
C THR A 9 -15.80 16.80 6.24
N GLU A 10 -16.46 15.70 6.53
CA GLU A 10 -15.86 14.56 7.22
C GLU A 10 -14.98 13.76 6.27
N PHE A 11 -13.77 13.45 6.72
CA PHE A 11 -12.83 12.63 5.96
C PHE A 11 -11.97 11.75 6.88
N ILE A 12 -11.47 10.68 6.32
CA ILE A 12 -10.51 9.78 6.96
C ILE A 12 -9.15 9.93 6.26
N THR A 13 -8.09 10.00 7.06
CA THR A 13 -6.70 9.91 6.63
C THR A 13 -5.96 8.92 7.53
N GLY A 14 -5.00 8.18 6.99
CA GLY A 14 -4.23 7.22 7.77
C GLY A 14 -3.67 6.10 6.91
N THR A 15 -3.14 5.08 7.58
CA THR A 15 -2.58 3.90 6.93
C THR A 15 -3.26 2.65 7.45
N VAL A 16 -3.66 1.76 6.55
CA VAL A 16 -4.13 0.42 6.87
C VAL A 16 -3.03 -0.56 6.53
N SER A 17 -2.66 -1.41 7.48
CA SER A 17 -1.70 -2.48 7.32
C SER A 17 -2.43 -3.82 7.24
N ILE A 18 -2.16 -4.57 6.17
CA ILE A 18 -2.85 -5.82 5.84
C ILE A 18 -1.84 -6.95 5.84
N ALA A 19 -2.02 -7.94 6.71
CA ALA A 19 -1.22 -9.16 6.69
C ALA A 19 -1.64 -10.04 5.50
N THR A 20 -0.66 -10.58 4.78
CA THR A 20 -0.88 -11.32 3.53
C THR A 20 -0.50 -12.79 3.61
N ASP A 21 0.16 -13.20 4.69
CA ASP A 21 0.56 -14.59 4.96
C ASP A 21 -0.05 -15.12 6.26
N GLU A 22 -0.06 -16.43 6.44
CA GLU A 22 -0.60 -17.10 7.63
C GLU A 22 0.18 -16.75 8.91
N GLY A 23 1.47 -16.48 8.78
CA GLY A 23 2.33 -16.05 9.88
C GLY A 23 2.16 -14.59 10.26
N CYS A 24 1.43 -13.81 9.48
CA CYS A 24 1.28 -12.35 9.64
C CYS A 24 2.62 -11.59 9.66
N LEU A 25 3.63 -12.14 8.99
CA LEU A 25 4.97 -11.57 8.90
C LEU A 25 5.09 -10.62 7.70
N ASN A 26 4.39 -10.91 6.61
CA ASN A 26 4.34 -10.08 5.42
C ASN A 26 3.16 -9.13 5.51
N VAL A 27 3.45 -7.83 5.48
CA VAL A 27 2.44 -6.77 5.64
C VAL A 27 2.50 -5.81 4.48
N VAL A 28 1.36 -5.58 3.84
CA VAL A 28 1.16 -4.52 2.85
C VAL A 28 0.47 -3.34 3.52
N SER A 29 1.08 -2.17 3.45
CA SER A 29 0.50 -0.94 3.98
C SER A 29 -0.02 -0.06 2.86
N ILE A 30 -1.26 0.44 3.01
CA ILE A 30 -1.91 1.34 2.07
C ILE A 30 -2.23 2.65 2.79
N HIS A 31 -1.79 3.76 2.22
CA HIS A 31 -2.01 5.08 2.76
C HIS A 31 -3.23 5.74 2.11
N TYR A 32 -4.13 6.26 2.93
CA TYR A 32 -5.31 7.02 2.53
C TYR A 32 -5.13 8.48 2.97
N THR A 33 -5.10 9.40 2.02
CA THR A 33 -4.82 10.82 2.32
C THR A 33 -6.07 11.61 2.64
N TYR A 34 -7.14 11.42 1.87
CA TYR A 34 -8.35 12.22 2.01
C TYR A 34 -9.55 11.45 1.46
N VAL A 35 -10.15 10.63 2.30
CA VAL A 35 -11.31 9.82 1.95
C VAL A 35 -12.55 10.45 2.60
N THR A 36 -13.40 11.06 1.80
CA THR A 36 -14.62 11.74 2.27
C THR A 36 -15.80 10.78 2.39
N ALA A 37 -16.74 11.06 3.30
CA ALA A 37 -17.94 10.27 3.52
C ALA A 37 -18.84 10.17 2.27
N THR A 38 -18.79 11.20 1.42
CA THR A 38 -19.53 11.24 0.15
C THR A 38 -18.59 11.31 -1.03
N THR A 39 -18.99 10.69 -2.14
CA THR A 39 -18.30 10.80 -3.43
C THR A 39 -18.50 12.19 -4.04
N LYS A 40 -17.73 12.50 -5.10
CA LYS A 40 -17.90 13.76 -5.87
C LYS A 40 -19.29 13.92 -6.48
N THR A 41 -20.01 12.82 -6.71
CA THR A 41 -21.37 12.79 -7.24
C THR A 41 -22.44 12.82 -6.15
N GLY A 42 -22.05 12.95 -4.86
CA GLY A 42 -22.96 13.04 -3.72
C GLY A 42 -23.43 11.70 -3.14
N GLY A 43 -23.03 10.58 -3.72
CA GLY A 43 -23.35 9.25 -3.19
C GLY A 43 -22.47 8.86 -2.00
N ALA A 44 -22.89 7.83 -1.23
CA ALA A 44 -22.10 7.28 -0.14
C ALA A 44 -20.77 6.69 -0.67
N ASN A 45 -19.68 6.94 0.07
CA ASN A 45 -18.36 6.42 -0.29
C ASN A 45 -18.10 5.09 0.44
N ALA A 46 -18.13 3.98 -0.30
CA ALA A 46 -17.93 2.64 0.25
C ALA A 46 -16.55 2.48 0.93
N THR A 47 -15.50 3.06 0.38
CA THR A 47 -14.16 3.07 0.99
C THR A 47 -14.18 3.79 2.35
N TYR A 48 -14.85 4.95 2.44
CA TYR A 48 -15.01 5.66 3.71
C TYR A 48 -15.74 4.79 4.74
N ASN A 49 -16.84 4.16 4.35
CA ASN A 49 -17.62 3.32 5.25
C ASN A 49 -16.79 2.14 5.79
N THR A 50 -15.99 1.50 4.93
CA THR A 50 -15.09 0.41 5.35
C THR A 50 -14.00 0.92 6.29
N LEU A 51 -13.33 2.02 5.96
CA LEU A 51 -12.30 2.62 6.82
C LEU A 51 -12.89 3.05 8.17
N ASN A 52 -14.09 3.61 8.17
CA ASN A 52 -14.80 3.99 9.39
C ASN A 52 -15.16 2.78 10.25
N ALA A 53 -15.57 1.67 9.64
CA ALA A 53 -15.80 0.41 10.36
C ALA A 53 -14.50 -0.15 10.98
N ILE A 54 -13.36 -0.06 10.26
CA ILE A 54 -12.06 -0.46 10.78
C ILE A 54 -11.66 0.39 11.99
N LEU A 55 -11.84 1.70 11.91
CA LEU A 55 -11.51 2.63 13.00
C LEU A 55 -12.40 2.43 14.24
N ASN A 56 -13.67 2.05 14.06
CA ASN A 56 -14.68 1.96 15.12
C ASN A 56 -14.89 0.52 15.64
N GLY A 57 -13.90 -0.35 15.51
CA GLY A 57 -13.89 -1.61 16.23
C GLY A 57 -14.00 -2.87 15.37
N ALA A 58 -13.63 -2.81 14.09
CA ALA A 58 -13.37 -4.03 13.34
C ALA A 58 -12.20 -4.79 14.00
N LYS A 59 -12.37 -6.09 14.15
CA LYS A 59 -11.37 -6.95 14.80
C LYS A 59 -10.07 -6.98 13.98
N SER A 60 -8.96 -6.82 14.66
CA SER A 60 -7.63 -6.77 14.05
C SER A 60 -6.74 -7.93 14.50
N VAL A 61 -5.73 -8.24 13.68
CA VAL A 61 -4.74 -9.29 14.02
C VAL A 61 -4.03 -8.96 15.33
N THR A 62 -3.65 -7.71 15.52
CA THR A 62 -2.86 -7.29 16.70
C THR A 62 -3.64 -7.37 18.01
N VAL A 63 -4.94 -7.11 17.99
CA VAL A 63 -5.76 -7.05 19.20
C VAL A 63 -6.55 -8.35 19.42
N ASP A 64 -7.12 -8.89 18.34
CA ASP A 64 -8.10 -9.99 18.42
C ASP A 64 -7.53 -11.33 17.94
N GLY A 65 -6.33 -11.34 17.41
CA GLY A 65 -5.71 -12.50 16.79
C GLY A 65 -6.22 -12.76 15.37
N LYS A 66 -5.42 -13.49 14.58
CA LYS A 66 -5.68 -13.73 13.16
C LYS A 66 -7.01 -14.45 12.88
N GLU A 67 -7.40 -15.35 13.77
CA GLU A 67 -8.64 -16.14 13.62
C GLU A 67 -9.91 -15.28 13.70
N ASN A 68 -9.81 -14.18 14.42
CA ASN A 68 -10.93 -13.27 14.65
C ASN A 68 -10.87 -12.01 13.80
N ALA A 69 -9.71 -11.69 13.22
CA ALA A 69 -9.53 -10.48 12.44
C ALA A 69 -10.42 -10.44 11.19
N VAL A 70 -10.88 -9.26 10.84
CA VAL A 70 -11.65 -9.08 9.61
C VAL A 70 -10.76 -9.31 8.39
N LYS A 71 -11.33 -9.96 7.38
CA LYS A 71 -10.68 -10.12 6.08
C LYS A 71 -11.03 -8.94 5.20
N VAL A 72 -10.04 -8.43 4.48
CA VAL A 72 -10.25 -7.30 3.56
C VAL A 72 -9.69 -7.63 2.18
N ARG A 73 -10.31 -7.02 1.16
CA ARG A 73 -9.75 -6.91 -0.18
C ARG A 73 -9.49 -5.44 -0.45
N ALA A 74 -8.29 -5.13 -0.94
CA ALA A 74 -7.91 -3.76 -1.24
C ALA A 74 -7.20 -3.69 -2.59
N ASP A 75 -7.50 -2.62 -3.35
CA ASP A 75 -6.82 -2.25 -4.58
C ASP A 75 -6.19 -0.87 -4.35
N SER A 76 -4.92 -0.71 -4.66
CA SER A 76 -4.20 0.55 -4.48
C SER A 76 -3.25 0.79 -5.64
N ALA A 77 -2.74 1.99 -5.74
CA ALA A 77 -1.72 2.35 -6.72
C ALA A 77 -0.40 2.67 -6.01
N VAL A 78 0.71 2.34 -6.67
CA VAL A 78 2.03 2.81 -6.20
C VAL A 78 2.15 4.29 -6.56
N ALA A 79 2.50 5.11 -5.57
CA ALA A 79 2.71 6.54 -5.72
C ALA A 79 4.09 6.95 -5.18
N LEU A 80 4.66 7.99 -5.77
CA LEU A 80 5.84 8.66 -5.26
C LEU A 80 5.41 9.74 -4.28
N ASN A 81 5.92 9.65 -3.06
CA ASN A 81 5.76 10.66 -2.03
C ASN A 81 7.10 11.36 -1.82
N GLU A 82 7.17 12.62 -2.20
CA GLU A 82 8.35 13.45 -2.04
C GLU A 82 8.08 14.54 -1.01
N PHE A 83 8.97 14.65 -0.05
CA PHE A 83 8.88 15.67 1.00
C PHE A 83 10.26 16.06 1.50
N TYR A 84 10.37 17.27 1.98
CA TYR A 84 11.59 17.74 2.63
C TYR A 84 11.60 17.29 4.09
N SER A 85 12.69 16.64 4.50
CA SER A 85 12.95 16.25 5.88
C SER A 85 14.11 17.03 6.43
N ASN A 86 13.96 17.53 7.66
CA ASN A 86 15.00 18.27 8.38
C ASN A 86 15.46 17.46 9.60
N ARG A 87 15.84 16.20 9.39
CA ARG A 87 16.11 15.26 10.49
C ARG A 87 17.40 15.56 11.25
N ASP A 88 18.40 16.14 10.58
CA ASP A 88 19.74 16.38 11.13
C ASP A 88 20.16 17.86 10.99
N GLY A 89 19.20 18.79 10.97
CA GLY A 89 19.45 20.20 10.76
C GLY A 89 19.73 20.60 9.30
N THR A 90 19.73 19.63 8.39
CA THR A 90 19.88 19.85 6.94
C THR A 90 18.61 19.42 6.23
N GLU A 91 18.05 20.31 5.42
CA GLU A 91 16.88 20.01 4.61
C GLU A 91 17.27 19.07 3.48
N GLN A 92 16.67 17.87 3.46
CA GLN A 92 16.91 16.86 2.45
C GLN A 92 15.60 16.44 1.78
N LEU A 93 15.59 16.34 0.46
CA LEU A 93 14.46 15.78 -0.28
C LEU A 93 14.43 14.27 -0.08
N VAL A 94 13.36 13.77 0.51
CA VAL A 94 13.09 12.35 0.69
C VAL A 94 12.06 11.91 -0.34
N SER A 95 12.42 10.92 -1.14
CA SER A 95 11.52 10.26 -2.08
C SER A 95 11.18 8.86 -1.59
N ALA A 96 9.93 8.62 -1.27
CA ALA A 96 9.44 7.32 -0.81
C ALA A 96 8.33 6.82 -1.72
N ARG A 97 8.40 5.54 -2.08
CA ARG A 97 7.31 4.85 -2.77
C ARG A 97 6.36 4.28 -1.74
N ARG A 98 5.07 4.43 -1.97
CA ARG A 98 4.04 3.87 -1.08
C ARG A 98 2.83 3.44 -1.89
N ASN A 99 2.08 2.49 -1.36
CA ASN A 99 0.74 2.21 -1.88
C ASN A 99 -0.20 3.30 -1.38
N GLU A 100 -0.93 3.91 -2.27
CA GLU A 100 -1.80 5.05 -1.95
C GLU A 100 -3.18 4.91 -2.56
N GLY A 101 -4.20 5.21 -1.76
CA GLY A 101 -5.58 5.30 -2.18
C GLY A 101 -6.19 3.98 -2.62
N GLY A 102 -7.19 4.09 -3.50
CA GLY A 102 -7.92 2.95 -4.04
C GLY A 102 -9.11 2.52 -3.18
N PHE A 103 -9.54 1.28 -3.39
CA PHE A 103 -10.70 0.71 -2.73
C PHE A 103 -10.30 -0.28 -1.64
N ILE A 104 -11.08 -0.34 -0.58
CA ILE A 104 -10.96 -1.37 0.46
C ILE A 104 -12.35 -1.85 0.86
N HIS A 105 -12.51 -3.17 1.00
CA HIS A 105 -13.77 -3.80 1.39
C HIS A 105 -13.51 -4.89 2.44
N ILE A 106 -14.37 -4.97 3.44
CA ILE A 106 -14.46 -6.14 4.30
C ILE A 106 -15.13 -7.26 3.48
N ILE A 107 -14.54 -8.44 3.50
CA ILE A 107 -15.04 -9.63 2.76
C ILE A 107 -15.35 -10.78 3.71
N THR A 108 -16.30 -11.61 3.29
CA THR A 108 -16.66 -12.86 3.96
C THR A 108 -16.10 -14.09 3.26
N ASP A 109 -15.67 -13.92 2.00
CA ASP A 109 -15.08 -14.98 1.19
C ASP A 109 -13.81 -15.54 1.86
N PRO A 110 -13.46 -16.81 1.60
CA PRO A 110 -12.18 -17.36 2.03
C PRO A 110 -11.03 -16.59 1.38
N LEU A 111 -9.91 -16.51 2.08
CA LEU A 111 -8.67 -15.98 1.51
C LEU A 111 -8.20 -16.90 0.38
N ARG A 112 -7.41 -16.36 -0.55
CA ARG A 112 -6.74 -17.17 -1.57
C ARG A 112 -5.84 -18.20 -0.91
N GLU A 113 -5.84 -19.42 -1.41
CA GLU A 113 -5.07 -20.53 -0.84
C GLU A 113 -3.57 -20.27 -0.95
N ASP A 114 -3.10 -19.87 -2.13
CA ASP A 114 -1.69 -19.48 -2.32
C ASP A 114 -1.47 -18.07 -1.73
N GLU A 115 -0.60 -17.99 -0.74
CA GLU A 115 -0.26 -16.72 -0.08
C GLU A 115 0.38 -15.72 -1.05
N ARG A 116 1.08 -16.19 -2.09
CA ARG A 116 1.67 -15.34 -3.13
C ARG A 116 0.62 -14.57 -3.91
N ASP A 117 -0.59 -15.10 -4.01
CA ASP A 117 -1.71 -14.45 -4.69
C ASP A 117 -2.44 -13.43 -3.82
N ARG A 118 -2.10 -13.35 -2.53
CA ARG A 118 -2.75 -12.42 -1.57
C ARG A 118 -2.24 -10.99 -1.68
N ALA A 119 -1.03 -10.80 -2.25
CA ALA A 119 -0.47 -9.49 -2.53
C ALA A 119 0.23 -9.51 -3.89
N THR A 120 -0.44 -9.01 -4.91
CA THR A 120 0.07 -8.98 -6.29
C THR A 120 0.21 -7.55 -6.77
N PHE A 121 1.17 -7.31 -7.64
CA PHE A 121 1.37 -6.05 -8.34
C PHE A 121 1.52 -6.32 -9.84
N GLU A 122 0.75 -5.61 -10.63
CA GLU A 122 0.78 -5.69 -12.09
C GLU A 122 0.93 -4.30 -12.69
N THR A 123 1.83 -4.14 -13.63
CA THR A 123 2.07 -2.85 -14.28
C THR A 123 2.82 -3.02 -15.59
N ASP A 124 2.62 -2.07 -16.51
CA ASP A 124 3.51 -1.86 -17.65
C ASP A 124 4.74 -1.07 -17.19
N MET A 125 5.93 -1.50 -17.63
CA MET A 125 7.20 -0.91 -17.22
C MET A 125 8.12 -0.69 -18.41
N VAL A 126 8.73 0.47 -18.46
CA VAL A 126 9.87 0.73 -19.37
C VAL A 126 11.15 0.33 -18.65
N ILE A 127 11.77 -0.77 -19.06
CA ILE A 127 13.00 -1.28 -18.47
C ILE A 127 14.19 -0.44 -18.95
N THR A 128 15.01 0.03 -18.02
CA THR A 128 16.21 0.83 -18.31
C THR A 128 17.50 0.07 -18.01
N GLY A 129 17.44 -1.02 -17.28
CA GLY A 129 18.60 -1.85 -16.99
C GLY A 129 18.30 -3.00 -16.07
N THR A 130 19.23 -3.93 -16.00
CA THR A 130 19.21 -5.07 -15.11
C THR A 130 20.54 -5.20 -14.38
N ARG A 131 20.51 -5.80 -13.17
CA ARG A 131 21.71 -6.10 -12.40
C ARG A 131 21.52 -7.42 -11.66
N GLU A 132 22.46 -8.32 -11.86
CA GLU A 132 22.54 -9.56 -11.10
C GLU A 132 23.13 -9.29 -9.70
N VAL A 133 22.58 -9.95 -8.72
CA VAL A 133 23.06 -9.96 -7.34
C VAL A 133 23.28 -11.40 -6.93
N GLU A 134 24.51 -11.74 -6.61
CA GLU A 134 24.87 -13.07 -6.17
C GLU A 134 24.22 -13.42 -4.83
N ALA A 135 24.03 -14.71 -4.60
CA ALA A 135 23.55 -15.21 -3.31
C ALA A 135 24.55 -14.84 -2.20
N ASN A 136 24.03 -14.54 -1.03
CA ASN A 136 24.84 -14.37 0.18
C ASN A 136 24.42 -15.43 1.22
N PRO A 137 25.12 -16.58 1.27
CA PRO A 137 24.78 -17.67 2.17
C PRO A 137 24.87 -17.29 3.66
N GLU A 138 25.79 -16.38 4.03
CA GLU A 138 25.95 -15.95 5.42
C GLU A 138 24.72 -15.20 5.95
N ARG A 139 23.96 -14.57 5.05
CA ARG A 139 22.74 -13.84 5.36
C ARG A 139 21.47 -14.53 4.89
N GLU A 140 21.60 -15.77 4.42
CA GLU A 140 20.48 -16.55 3.84
C GLU A 140 19.75 -15.81 2.72
N LEU A 141 20.47 -14.99 1.94
CA LEU A 141 19.91 -14.24 0.83
C LEU A 141 20.13 -15.00 -0.49
N PRO A 142 19.07 -15.30 -1.25
CA PRO A 142 19.18 -15.93 -2.56
C PRO A 142 19.77 -15.00 -3.61
N ALA A 143 20.32 -15.58 -4.67
CA ALA A 143 20.64 -14.84 -5.88
C ALA A 143 19.38 -14.21 -6.47
N LYS A 144 19.51 -13.02 -7.03
CA LYS A 144 18.39 -12.29 -7.64
C LYS A 144 18.81 -11.44 -8.82
N LEU A 145 17.87 -11.22 -9.72
CA LEU A 145 17.98 -10.23 -10.77
C LEU A 145 17.22 -8.97 -10.33
N VAL A 146 17.89 -7.83 -10.31
CA VAL A 146 17.24 -6.53 -10.09
C VAL A 146 16.91 -5.93 -11.44
N VAL A 147 15.64 -5.67 -11.70
CA VAL A 147 15.14 -5.00 -12.91
C VAL A 147 14.78 -3.58 -12.55
N LYS A 148 15.38 -2.62 -13.23
CA LYS A 148 15.18 -1.18 -13.03
C LYS A 148 14.40 -0.59 -14.18
N GLY A 149 13.56 0.39 -13.89
CA GLY A 149 12.86 1.13 -14.92
C GLY A 149 11.89 2.16 -14.38
N TYR A 150 10.93 2.48 -15.23
CA TYR A 150 9.89 3.46 -14.93
C TYR A 150 8.52 2.85 -15.18
N ILE A 151 7.61 3.10 -14.27
CA ILE A 151 6.18 2.91 -14.44
C ILE A 151 5.49 4.27 -14.50
N PHE A 152 4.22 4.29 -14.88
CA PHE A 152 3.40 5.49 -14.85
C PHE A 152 2.46 5.42 -13.64
N ASP A 153 2.47 6.47 -12.82
CA ASP A 153 1.46 6.61 -11.78
C ASP A 153 0.08 6.95 -12.38
N PHE A 154 -0.95 7.03 -11.54
CA PHE A 154 -2.31 7.37 -11.97
C PHE A 154 -2.45 8.79 -12.55
N ARG A 155 -1.45 9.66 -12.35
CA ARG A 155 -1.35 11.01 -12.93
C ARG A 155 -0.54 11.03 -14.22
N LYS A 156 -0.10 9.85 -14.70
CA LYS A 156 0.81 9.68 -15.84
C LYS A 156 2.20 10.30 -15.61
N ALA A 157 2.59 10.51 -14.37
CA ALA A 157 3.95 10.90 -14.03
C ALA A 157 4.86 9.66 -14.03
N LEU A 158 6.10 9.82 -14.47
CA LEU A 158 7.11 8.78 -14.43
C LEU A 158 7.54 8.50 -12.98
N LEU A 159 7.45 7.25 -12.58
CA LEU A 159 7.84 6.78 -11.27
C LEU A 159 8.98 5.76 -11.42
N PRO A 160 10.20 6.07 -10.94
CA PRO A 160 11.30 5.11 -10.97
C PRO A 160 11.05 3.98 -10.00
N ILE A 161 11.24 2.74 -10.44
CA ILE A 161 11.00 1.54 -9.64
C ILE A 161 12.04 0.47 -9.92
N GLU A 162 12.30 -0.37 -8.92
CA GLU A 162 13.13 -1.55 -9.03
C GLU A 162 12.35 -2.77 -8.53
N PHE A 163 12.45 -3.86 -9.25
CA PHE A 163 11.93 -5.16 -8.84
C PHE A 163 13.06 -6.15 -8.65
N SER A 164 12.97 -6.95 -7.61
CA SER A 164 13.83 -8.12 -7.43
C SER A 164 13.12 -9.36 -7.95
N VAL A 165 13.70 -10.00 -8.93
CA VAL A 165 13.26 -11.30 -9.43
C VAL A 165 14.10 -12.36 -8.73
N ILE A 166 13.46 -13.17 -7.93
CA ILE A 166 14.08 -14.31 -7.25
C ILE A 166 13.58 -15.55 -7.95
N ASN A 167 14.52 -16.39 -8.40
CA ASN A 167 14.14 -17.67 -8.99
C ASN A 167 13.77 -18.60 -7.83
N PRO A 168 12.55 -19.16 -7.80
CA PRO A 168 12.09 -20.04 -6.74
C PRO A 168 12.82 -21.39 -6.76
#